data_aad674069072bde6da482567c156d09b
#
_entry.id   aad674069072bde6da482567c156d09b
#
_cell.length_a   1.000
_cell.length_b   1.000
_cell.length_c   1.000
_cell.angle_alpha   90.00
_cell.angle_beta   90.00
_cell.angle_gamma   90.00
#
_symmetry.space_group_name_H-M   'P 1'
#
loop_
_entity.id
_entity.type
_entity.pdbx_description
1 polymer ?
#
loop_
_entity_poly.entity_id
_entity_poly.type
_entity_poly.pdbx_seq_one_letter_code
_entity_poly.pdbx_strand_id
1 'polypeptide(L)'
;KTPSDSLALVEIPRRRLDPAKLRRSLVLALDDVQNPGNLGTIVRLADWFGIGDVVCSEATADCFNPKVVQATMGAILRVRVHYCDLEAYLAAERAAGTPIYGTFLEGDDIYRTQLSPTGIVLMGNEGRGVTPACAAQVTRKLFIPPYPAERHATESLNVAMATGIVCAEFRRQASAGR
;
A
#
# COMPACT_ATOMS: atom_id res chain seq x y z
N LYS A 1 -9.09 3.19 29.18
CA LYS A 1 -7.84 3.73 28.57
C LYS A 1 -6.83 3.84 29.70
N THR A 2 -5.74 3.12 29.60
CA THR A 2 -4.62 3.27 30.54
C THR A 2 -3.85 4.54 30.16
N PRO A 3 -3.68 5.50 31.07
CA PRO A 3 -2.86 6.68 30.80
C PRO A 3 -1.42 6.27 30.50
N SER A 4 -0.75 7.00 29.62
CA SER A 4 0.69 6.83 29.40
C SER A 4 1.46 7.66 30.41
N ASP A 5 2.46 7.08 31.05
CA ASP A 5 3.31 7.76 32.03
C ASP A 5 4.44 8.56 31.37
N SER A 6 4.56 8.46 30.04
CA SER A 6 5.66 9.06 29.29
C SER A 6 5.15 9.79 28.06
N LEU A 7 5.75 10.94 27.76
CA LEU A 7 5.56 11.73 26.54
C LEU A 7 6.91 11.97 25.91
N ALA A 8 7.01 11.74 24.59
CA ALA A 8 8.18 12.09 23.80
C ALA A 8 7.78 13.12 22.72
N LEU A 9 8.52 14.20 22.63
CA LEU A 9 8.45 15.15 21.52
C LEU A 9 9.58 14.82 20.53
N VAL A 10 9.21 14.53 19.29
CA VAL A 10 10.16 14.08 18.27
C VAL A 10 10.01 14.96 17.03
N GLU A 11 11.15 15.35 16.44
CA GLU A 11 11.13 16.08 15.17
C GLU A 11 10.66 15.14 14.04
N ILE A 12 9.77 15.63 13.18
CA ILE A 12 9.29 14.90 11.99
C ILE A 12 10.43 14.83 10.96
N PRO A 13 10.91 13.62 10.60
CA PRO A 13 12.02 13.49 9.68
C PRO A 13 11.61 13.92 8.26
N ARG A 14 12.35 14.83 7.66
CA ARG A 14 12.20 15.19 6.25
C ARG A 14 12.83 14.10 5.39
N ARG A 15 12.00 13.28 4.75
CA ARG A 15 12.45 12.19 3.88
C ARG A 15 12.14 12.55 2.42
N ARG A 16 13.16 12.54 1.58
CA ARG A 16 13.00 12.78 0.15
C ARG A 16 12.65 11.47 -0.55
N LEU A 17 11.66 11.52 -1.44
CA LEU A 17 11.33 10.42 -2.34
C LEU A 17 12.48 10.24 -3.34
N ASP A 18 13.02 9.02 -3.44
CA ASP A 18 14.06 8.63 -4.39
C ASP A 18 13.54 7.49 -5.29
N PRO A 19 12.98 7.82 -6.47
CA PRO A 19 12.41 6.83 -7.37
C PRO A 19 13.39 5.74 -7.79
N ALA A 20 14.66 6.08 -8.02
CA ALA A 20 15.67 5.10 -8.46
C ALA A 20 15.93 4.01 -7.40
N LYS A 21 15.86 4.38 -6.12
CA LYS A 21 15.96 3.44 -5.00
C LYS A 21 14.71 2.58 -4.90
N LEU A 22 13.53 3.18 -5.06
CA LEU A 22 12.25 2.51 -4.92
C LEU A 22 12.04 1.41 -5.97
N ARG A 23 12.52 1.58 -7.19
CA ARG A 23 12.43 0.58 -8.27
C ARG A 23 13.09 -0.75 -7.96
N ARG A 24 13.98 -0.81 -6.96
CA ARG A 24 14.69 -2.04 -6.54
C ARG A 24 13.95 -2.82 -5.46
N SER A 25 12.77 -2.37 -5.05
CA SER A 25 11.99 -2.96 -3.98
C SER A 25 10.50 -3.02 -4.34
N LEU A 26 9.74 -3.73 -3.52
CA LEU A 26 8.29 -3.62 -3.53
C LEU A 26 7.89 -2.37 -2.75
N VAL A 27 7.00 -1.56 -3.31
CA VAL A 27 6.50 -0.30 -2.75
C VAL A 27 4.98 -0.38 -2.66
N LEU A 28 4.39 0.14 -1.59
CA LEU A 28 2.96 0.37 -1.52
C LEU A 28 2.65 1.79 -1.98
N ALA A 29 1.65 1.94 -2.83
CA ALA A 29 1.08 3.23 -3.23
C ALA A 29 -0.37 3.31 -2.74
N LEU A 30 -0.73 4.42 -2.08
CA LEU A 30 -2.04 4.61 -1.46
C LEU A 30 -2.75 5.80 -2.11
N ASP A 31 -3.83 5.50 -2.81
CA ASP A 31 -4.66 6.49 -3.49
C ASP A 31 -5.84 6.86 -2.61
N ASP A 32 -5.71 7.99 -1.91
CA ASP A 32 -6.78 8.59 -1.09
C ASP A 32 -7.30 7.67 0.06
N VAL A 33 -6.41 6.95 0.73
CA VAL A 33 -6.75 6.18 1.93
C VAL A 33 -6.96 7.15 3.10
N GLN A 34 -8.21 7.42 3.45
CA GLN A 34 -8.57 8.48 4.39
C GLN A 34 -8.74 8.02 5.83
N ASN A 35 -9.02 6.74 6.07
CA ASN A 35 -9.21 6.23 7.41
C ASN A 35 -7.86 6.09 8.15
N PRO A 36 -7.64 6.81 9.28
CA PRO A 36 -6.39 6.76 10.03
C PRO A 36 -6.03 5.36 10.53
N GLY A 37 -7.02 4.56 10.90
CA GLY A 37 -6.83 3.18 11.35
C GLY A 37 -6.33 2.28 10.23
N ASN A 38 -6.88 2.45 9.01
CA ASN A 38 -6.43 1.71 7.83
C ASN A 38 -5.01 2.10 7.46
N LEU A 39 -4.70 3.41 7.38
CA LEU A 39 -3.35 3.86 7.08
C LEU A 39 -2.33 3.31 8.08
N GLY A 40 -2.61 3.43 9.38
CA GLY A 40 -1.71 2.91 10.41
C GLY A 40 -1.51 1.39 10.32
N THR A 41 -2.58 0.64 10.02
CA THR A 41 -2.51 -0.81 9.79
C THR A 41 -1.69 -1.15 8.55
N ILE A 42 -1.86 -0.38 7.45
CA ILE A 42 -1.07 -0.57 6.21
C ILE A 42 0.42 -0.31 6.46
N VAL A 43 0.77 0.75 7.19
CA VAL A 43 2.16 1.03 7.57
C VAL A 43 2.74 -0.11 8.42
N ARG A 44 1.96 -0.68 9.34
CA ARG A 44 2.37 -1.85 10.12
C ARG A 44 2.55 -3.09 9.25
N LEU A 45 1.68 -3.32 8.26
CA LEU A 45 1.83 -4.41 7.30
C LEU A 45 3.07 -4.22 6.42
N ALA A 46 3.35 -2.98 5.98
CA ALA A 46 4.56 -2.67 5.23
C ALA A 46 5.83 -3.08 6.02
N ASP A 47 5.91 -2.71 7.30
CA ASP A 47 6.99 -3.12 8.20
C ASP A 47 7.09 -4.65 8.31
N TRP A 48 5.96 -5.33 8.52
CA TRP A 48 5.91 -6.79 8.67
C TRP A 48 6.41 -7.54 7.44
N PHE A 49 6.05 -7.04 6.26
CA PHE A 49 6.43 -7.65 4.98
C PHE A 49 7.74 -7.09 4.40
N GLY A 50 8.52 -6.31 5.17
CA GLY A 50 9.78 -5.77 4.72
C GLY A 50 9.66 -4.78 3.55
N ILE A 51 8.56 -4.02 3.51
CA ILE A 51 8.32 -2.93 2.56
C ILE A 51 8.72 -1.63 3.25
N GLY A 52 9.83 -1.05 2.83
CA GLY A 52 10.42 0.10 3.51
C GLY A 52 9.79 1.44 3.15
N ASP A 53 9.00 1.51 2.08
CA ASP A 53 8.48 2.76 1.54
C ASP A 53 6.99 2.62 1.18
N VAL A 54 6.21 3.61 1.60
CA VAL A 54 4.81 3.81 1.26
C VAL A 54 4.67 5.18 0.61
N VAL A 55 4.11 5.25 -0.58
CA VAL A 55 3.88 6.50 -1.34
C VAL A 55 2.39 6.80 -1.33
N CYS A 56 2.02 7.96 -0.82
CA CYS A 56 0.64 8.37 -0.63
C CYS A 56 0.28 9.54 -1.54
N SER A 57 -0.95 9.58 -2.03
CA SER A 57 -1.53 10.80 -2.56
C SER A 57 -1.66 11.86 -1.47
N GLU A 58 -1.72 13.13 -1.85
CA GLU A 58 -1.87 14.26 -0.91
C GLU A 58 -3.18 14.19 -0.10
N ALA A 59 -4.21 13.54 -0.66
CA ALA A 59 -5.49 13.35 0.00
C ALA A 59 -5.53 12.18 0.98
N THR A 60 -4.47 11.36 1.05
CA THR A 60 -4.34 10.30 2.05
C THR A 60 -4.18 10.91 3.45
N ALA A 61 -4.71 10.23 4.48
CA ALA A 61 -4.61 10.67 5.87
C ALA A 61 -3.15 10.94 6.27
N ASP A 62 -2.94 11.95 7.14
CA ASP A 62 -1.61 12.28 7.65
C ASP A 62 -1.05 11.14 8.52
N CYS A 63 0.11 10.60 8.13
CA CYS A 63 0.76 9.50 8.84
C CYS A 63 1.23 9.88 10.26
N PHE A 64 1.38 11.17 10.55
CA PHE A 64 1.71 11.67 11.88
C PHE A 64 0.48 12.06 12.72
N ASN A 65 -0.73 11.89 12.17
CA ASN A 65 -1.94 11.98 12.99
C ASN A 65 -1.84 11.00 14.18
N PRO A 66 -2.16 11.43 15.42
CA PRO A 66 -2.01 10.58 16.61
C PRO A 66 -2.70 9.21 16.51
N LYS A 67 -3.86 9.13 15.82
CA LYS A 67 -4.57 7.87 15.59
C LYS A 67 -3.80 6.94 14.65
N VAL A 68 -3.15 7.49 13.62
CA VAL A 68 -2.30 6.73 12.70
C VAL A 68 -1.07 6.23 13.44
N VAL A 69 -0.34 7.14 14.13
CA VAL A 69 0.85 6.79 14.91
C VAL A 69 0.56 5.64 15.88
N GLN A 70 -0.55 5.73 16.63
CA GLN A 70 -0.99 4.68 17.54
C GLN A 70 -1.24 3.35 16.81
N ALA A 71 -1.92 3.38 15.66
CA ALA A 71 -2.26 2.17 14.90
C ALA A 71 -1.04 1.51 14.24
N THR A 72 0.05 2.26 13.99
CA THR A 72 1.28 1.69 13.43
C THR A 72 2.03 0.78 14.41
N MET A 73 1.75 0.86 15.72
CA MET A 73 2.47 0.10 16.76
C MET A 73 3.99 0.24 16.64
N GLY A 74 4.47 1.45 16.36
CA GLY A 74 5.90 1.77 16.21
C GLY A 74 6.50 1.53 14.82
N ALA A 75 5.76 0.98 13.86
CA ALA A 75 6.24 0.77 12.50
C ALA A 75 6.58 2.08 11.78
N ILE A 76 5.96 3.20 12.18
CA ILE A 76 6.24 4.54 11.62
C ILE A 76 7.71 4.98 11.76
N LEU A 77 8.47 4.37 12.66
CA LEU A 77 9.88 4.64 12.84
C LEU A 77 10.76 3.92 11.80
N ARG A 78 10.25 2.83 11.20
CA ARG A 78 10.98 1.96 10.27
C ARG A 78 10.53 2.09 8.83
N VAL A 79 9.25 2.38 8.60
CA VAL A 79 8.66 2.60 7.27
C VAL A 79 8.70 4.09 6.94
N ARG A 80 9.09 4.42 5.72
CA ARG A 80 9.07 5.78 5.19
C ARG A 80 7.75 6.01 4.47
N VAL A 81 7.00 7.00 4.93
CA VAL A 81 5.77 7.43 4.26
C VAL A 81 6.07 8.73 3.52
N HIS A 82 5.76 8.76 2.24
CA HIS A 82 5.97 9.88 1.34
C HIS A 82 4.64 10.38 0.79
N TYR A 83 4.46 11.68 0.69
CA TYR A 83 3.29 12.31 0.08
C TYR A 83 3.73 13.04 -1.19
N CYS A 84 2.98 12.84 -2.28
CA CYS A 84 3.27 13.48 -3.57
C CYS A 84 2.03 13.49 -4.47
N ASP A 85 2.15 14.15 -5.62
CA ASP A 85 1.25 13.93 -6.75
C ASP A 85 1.40 12.47 -7.21
N LEU A 86 0.48 11.62 -6.75
CA LEU A 86 0.55 10.17 -6.96
C LEU A 86 0.37 9.81 -8.43
N GLU A 87 -0.49 10.52 -9.16
CA GLU A 87 -0.68 10.29 -10.59
C GLU A 87 0.62 10.54 -11.36
N ALA A 88 1.24 11.69 -11.16
CA ALA A 88 2.51 12.05 -11.80
C ALA A 88 3.62 11.06 -11.44
N TYR A 89 3.70 10.61 -10.18
CA TYR A 89 4.63 9.59 -9.74
C TYR A 89 4.42 8.26 -10.47
N LEU A 90 3.17 7.75 -10.50
CA LEU A 90 2.86 6.50 -11.17
C LEU A 90 3.10 6.56 -12.68
N ALA A 91 2.79 7.70 -13.33
CA ALA A 91 3.06 7.94 -14.75
C ALA A 91 4.57 7.87 -15.06
N ALA A 92 5.38 8.51 -14.23
CA ALA A 92 6.84 8.47 -14.37
C ALA A 92 7.41 7.05 -14.17
N GLU A 93 6.89 6.30 -13.18
CA GLU A 93 7.30 4.93 -12.91
C GLU A 93 6.87 3.97 -14.04
N ARG A 94 5.66 4.15 -14.59
CA ARG A 94 5.20 3.41 -15.76
C ARG A 94 6.09 3.66 -16.98
N ALA A 95 6.43 4.91 -17.24
CA ALA A 95 7.34 5.28 -18.34
C ALA A 95 8.74 4.68 -18.16
N ALA A 96 9.19 4.48 -16.91
CA ALA A 96 10.43 3.81 -16.58
C ALA A 96 10.36 2.27 -16.64
N GLY A 97 9.20 1.69 -16.97
CA GLY A 97 9.00 0.24 -17.07
C GLY A 97 8.78 -0.46 -15.72
N THR A 98 8.52 0.28 -14.64
CA THR A 98 8.22 -0.30 -13.33
C THR A 98 6.86 -1.01 -13.36
N PRO A 99 6.74 -2.28 -12.94
CA PRO A 99 5.45 -2.94 -12.83
C PRO A 99 4.56 -2.24 -11.78
N ILE A 100 3.32 -1.90 -12.18
CA ILE A 100 2.32 -1.27 -11.30
C ILE A 100 1.11 -2.19 -11.23
N TYR A 101 0.92 -2.80 -10.07
CA TYR A 101 -0.17 -3.72 -9.76
C TYR A 101 -1.28 -2.98 -9.02
N GLY A 102 -2.40 -2.74 -9.66
CA GLY A 102 -3.56 -2.14 -9.01
C GLY A 102 -4.51 -3.21 -8.48
N THR A 103 -5.10 -2.99 -7.31
CA THR A 103 -6.10 -3.88 -6.73
C THR A 103 -7.51 -3.41 -7.06
N PHE A 104 -8.29 -4.30 -7.67
CA PHE A 104 -9.64 -4.01 -8.16
C PHE A 104 -10.60 -5.15 -7.79
N LEU A 105 -11.90 -4.92 -8.01
CA LEU A 105 -12.94 -5.93 -7.85
C LEU A 105 -13.00 -6.92 -9.03
N GLU A 106 -12.24 -6.64 -10.09
CA GLU A 106 -12.09 -7.46 -11.28
C GLU A 106 -10.64 -7.40 -11.78
N GLY A 107 -10.16 -8.44 -12.44
CA GLY A 107 -8.79 -8.51 -12.94
C GLY A 107 -8.24 -9.93 -12.90
N ASP A 108 -6.94 -10.03 -12.92
CA ASP A 108 -6.24 -11.31 -12.82
C ASP A 108 -6.29 -11.85 -11.38
N ASP A 109 -6.64 -13.12 -11.21
CA ASP A 109 -6.58 -13.81 -9.92
C ASP A 109 -5.15 -13.74 -9.36
N ILE A 110 -5.00 -13.10 -8.21
CA ILE A 110 -3.69 -12.87 -7.58
C ILE A 110 -2.93 -14.18 -7.31
N TYR A 111 -3.65 -15.25 -7.01
CA TYR A 111 -3.05 -16.56 -6.68
C TYR A 111 -2.57 -17.34 -7.91
N ARG A 112 -3.05 -16.95 -9.11
CA ARG A 112 -2.68 -17.54 -10.40
C ARG A 112 -1.76 -16.65 -11.23
N THR A 113 -1.52 -15.43 -10.76
CA THR A 113 -0.71 -14.42 -11.45
C THR A 113 0.74 -14.51 -11.01
N GLN A 114 1.68 -14.53 -11.95
CA GLN A 114 3.09 -14.39 -11.62
C GLN A 114 3.40 -12.95 -11.24
N LEU A 115 3.89 -12.74 -10.01
CA LEU A 115 4.17 -11.45 -9.42
C LEU A 115 5.68 -11.19 -9.37
N SER A 116 6.09 -9.97 -9.73
CA SER A 116 7.47 -9.53 -9.59
C SER A 116 7.82 -9.26 -8.12
N PRO A 117 9.03 -9.60 -7.65
CA PRO A 117 9.46 -9.25 -6.29
C PRO A 117 9.65 -7.76 -6.06
N THR A 118 9.67 -6.96 -7.14
CA THR A 118 9.79 -5.49 -7.15
C THR A 118 8.64 -4.87 -7.92
N GLY A 119 8.37 -3.59 -7.69
CA GLY A 119 7.31 -2.85 -8.35
C GLY A 119 6.42 -2.11 -7.35
N ILE A 120 5.29 -1.63 -7.82
CA ILE A 120 4.34 -0.84 -7.03
C ILE A 120 3.04 -1.60 -6.89
N VAL A 121 2.54 -1.73 -5.65
CA VAL A 121 1.19 -2.22 -5.34
C VAL A 121 0.34 -1.02 -5.00
N LEU A 122 -0.64 -0.71 -5.85
CA LEU A 122 -1.56 0.41 -5.70
C LEU A 122 -2.84 -0.06 -5.02
N MET A 123 -3.15 0.58 -3.90
CA MET A 123 -4.36 0.40 -3.10
C MET A 123 -5.22 1.67 -3.20
N GLY A 124 -6.51 1.52 -3.39
CA GLY A 124 -7.42 2.65 -3.51
C GLY A 124 -8.14 3.02 -2.22
N ASN A 125 -8.95 4.09 -2.32
CA ASN A 125 -9.85 4.58 -1.28
C ASN A 125 -10.87 3.50 -0.87
N GLU A 126 -11.28 3.52 0.40
CA GLU A 126 -12.19 2.52 0.98
C GLU A 126 -13.58 2.47 0.32
N GLY A 127 -14.07 3.60 -0.15
CA GLY A 127 -15.41 3.69 -0.75
C GLY A 127 -15.40 3.84 -2.27
N ARG A 128 -14.40 4.54 -2.81
CA ARG A 128 -14.33 4.90 -4.24
C ARG A 128 -13.35 4.03 -5.04
N GLY A 129 -12.52 3.25 -4.35
CA GLY A 129 -11.45 2.48 -5.01
C GLY A 129 -10.31 3.37 -5.51
N VAL A 130 -9.62 2.89 -6.53
CA VAL A 130 -8.53 3.63 -7.20
C VAL A 130 -9.13 4.68 -8.13
N THR A 131 -8.59 5.91 -8.09
CA THR A 131 -9.04 6.99 -8.98
C THR A 131 -8.78 6.66 -10.46
N PRO A 132 -9.59 7.16 -11.40
CA PRO A 132 -9.38 6.89 -12.83
C PRO A 132 -8.00 7.29 -13.33
N ALA A 133 -7.44 8.39 -12.81
CA ALA A 133 -6.12 8.89 -13.17
C ALA A 133 -5.01 7.91 -12.76
N CYS A 134 -5.04 7.42 -11.52
CA CYS A 134 -4.11 6.40 -11.03
C CYS A 134 -4.35 5.04 -11.70
N ALA A 135 -5.62 4.66 -11.95
CA ALA A 135 -5.97 3.41 -12.62
C ALA A 135 -5.42 3.34 -14.06
N ALA A 136 -5.36 4.48 -14.77
CA ALA A 136 -4.77 4.57 -16.10
C ALA A 136 -3.26 4.24 -16.13
N GLN A 137 -2.57 4.34 -15.00
CA GLN A 137 -1.15 4.03 -14.88
C GLN A 137 -0.88 2.56 -14.54
N VAL A 138 -1.89 1.80 -14.15
CA VAL A 138 -1.76 0.39 -13.77
C VAL A 138 -1.34 -0.46 -14.98
N THR A 139 -0.31 -1.29 -14.79
CA THR A 139 0.16 -2.23 -15.81
C THR A 139 -0.54 -3.59 -15.70
N ARG A 140 -1.00 -3.95 -14.50
CA ARG A 140 -1.75 -5.19 -14.25
C ARG A 140 -2.78 -4.98 -13.14
N LYS A 141 -4.03 -5.31 -13.42
CA LYS A 141 -5.10 -5.33 -12.44
C LYS A 141 -5.10 -6.66 -11.72
N LEU A 142 -5.07 -6.64 -10.39
CA LEU A 142 -5.15 -7.82 -9.53
C LEU A 142 -6.50 -7.88 -8.84
N PHE A 143 -6.99 -9.10 -8.68
CA PHE A 143 -8.24 -9.40 -8.01
C PHE A 143 -8.00 -10.47 -6.93
N ILE A 144 -8.60 -10.29 -5.76
CA ILE A 144 -8.63 -11.29 -4.68
C ILE A 144 -9.96 -12.02 -4.80
N PRO A 145 -9.99 -13.28 -5.29
CA PRO A 145 -11.24 -13.99 -5.47
C PRO A 145 -11.91 -14.33 -4.13
N PRO A 146 -13.26 -14.27 -4.04
CA PRO A 146 -14.01 -14.82 -2.91
C PRO A 146 -13.92 -16.34 -2.90
N TYR A 147 -14.37 -16.98 -1.83
CA TYR A 147 -14.49 -18.44 -1.75
C TYR A 147 -15.92 -18.87 -1.38
N PRO A 148 -16.53 -19.80 -2.14
CA PRO A 148 -16.11 -20.22 -3.50
C PRO A 148 -16.21 -19.08 -4.49
N ALA A 149 -15.51 -19.17 -5.64
CA ALA A 149 -15.37 -18.07 -6.60
C ALA A 149 -16.71 -17.57 -7.17
N GLU A 150 -17.73 -18.43 -7.23
CA GLU A 150 -19.07 -18.11 -7.75
C GLU A 150 -19.98 -17.45 -6.70
N ARG A 151 -19.49 -17.29 -5.47
CA ARG A 151 -20.30 -16.71 -4.38
C ARG A 151 -20.48 -15.20 -4.61
N HIS A 152 -21.72 -14.73 -4.52
CA HIS A 152 -21.97 -13.31 -4.28
C HIS A 152 -21.48 -12.94 -2.87
N ALA A 153 -20.25 -12.43 -2.79
CA ALA A 153 -19.65 -11.96 -1.57
C ALA A 153 -20.04 -10.49 -1.28
N THR A 154 -19.55 -9.94 -0.17
CA THR A 154 -19.59 -8.51 0.08
C THR A 154 -18.91 -7.74 -1.07
N GLU A 155 -19.35 -6.51 -1.35
CA GLU A 155 -18.87 -5.73 -2.49
C GLU A 155 -17.35 -5.52 -2.49
N SER A 156 -16.71 -5.42 -1.30
CA SER A 156 -15.26 -5.25 -1.19
C SER A 156 -14.72 -5.73 0.16
N LEU A 157 -13.41 -5.97 0.23
CA LEU A 157 -12.66 -6.13 1.46
C LEU A 157 -12.22 -4.78 2.02
N ASN A 158 -12.05 -4.70 3.34
CA ASN A 158 -11.36 -3.58 3.95
C ASN A 158 -9.97 -3.41 3.33
N VAL A 159 -9.56 -2.18 3.00
CA VAL A 159 -8.32 -1.88 2.27
C VAL A 159 -7.07 -2.39 2.99
N ALA A 160 -7.00 -2.29 4.32
CA ALA A 160 -5.85 -2.81 5.06
C ALA A 160 -5.82 -4.35 5.04
N MET A 161 -6.98 -5.02 5.11
CA MET A 161 -7.06 -6.48 4.98
C MET A 161 -6.63 -6.93 3.58
N ALA A 162 -7.13 -6.27 2.53
CA ALA A 162 -6.72 -6.54 1.15
C ALA A 162 -5.21 -6.34 0.98
N THR A 163 -4.65 -5.25 1.54
CA THR A 163 -3.20 -5.00 1.53
C THR A 163 -2.42 -6.15 2.16
N GLY A 164 -2.88 -6.66 3.30
CA GLY A 164 -2.23 -7.80 3.97
C GLY A 164 -2.20 -9.05 3.10
N ILE A 165 -3.32 -9.40 2.45
CA ILE A 165 -3.43 -10.55 1.54
C ILE A 165 -2.47 -10.38 0.35
N VAL A 166 -2.49 -9.20 -0.29
CA VAL A 166 -1.64 -8.90 -1.45
C VAL A 166 -0.16 -8.98 -1.08
N CYS A 167 0.25 -8.31 0.00
CA CYS A 167 1.65 -8.36 0.45
C CYS A 167 2.10 -9.78 0.80
N ALA A 168 1.25 -10.58 1.44
CA ALA A 168 1.53 -11.97 1.77
C ALA A 168 1.80 -12.80 0.51
N GLU A 169 0.98 -12.64 -0.53
CA GLU A 169 1.15 -13.37 -1.78
C GLU A 169 2.42 -12.94 -2.53
N PHE A 170 2.71 -11.64 -2.61
CA PHE A 170 3.97 -11.16 -3.19
C PHE A 170 5.19 -11.77 -2.49
N ARG A 171 5.19 -11.83 -1.15
CA ARG A 171 6.30 -12.40 -0.39
C ARG A 171 6.37 -13.91 -0.47
N ARG A 172 5.23 -14.60 -0.53
CA ARG A 172 5.18 -16.05 -0.74
C ARG A 172 5.85 -16.42 -2.05
N GLN A 173 5.51 -15.75 -3.15
CA GLN A 173 6.11 -16.01 -4.46
C GLN A 173 7.60 -15.64 -4.49
N ALA A 174 7.99 -14.49 -3.92
CA ALA A 174 9.39 -14.09 -3.84
C ALA A 174 10.26 -15.06 -3.02
N SER A 175 9.68 -15.79 -2.07
CA SER A 175 10.38 -16.79 -1.26
C SER A 175 10.47 -18.15 -1.94
N ALA A 176 9.51 -18.51 -2.80
CA ALA A 176 9.47 -19.77 -3.52
C ALA A 176 10.47 -19.83 -4.72
N GLY A 177 10.99 -18.69 -5.14
CA GLY A 177 12.00 -18.57 -6.20
C GLY A 177 13.45 -18.53 -5.71
N ARG A 178 13.67 -18.81 -4.41
CA ARG A 178 15.03 -18.90 -3.82
C ARG A 178 15.48 -20.33 -3.65
#